data_be3aeabba9250f3a876eaf1acd23705e
#
_entry.id   be3aeabba9250f3a876eaf1acd23705e
#
_cell.length_a   1.000
_cell.length_b   1.000
_cell.length_c   1.000
_cell.angle_alpha   90.00
_cell.angle_beta   90.00
_cell.angle_gamma   90.00
#
_symmetry.space_group_name_H-M   'P 1'
#
loop_
_entity.id
_entity.type
_entity.pdbx_description
1 polymer ?
#
loop_
_entity_poly.entity_id
_entity_poly.type
_entity_poly.pdbx_seq_one_letter_code
_entity_poly.pdbx_strand_id
1 'polypeptide(L)'
;MSELDKEYEASLKSIETENKIDRIFYRPIGFRIARMLRGTGITPNMITVISIFVGAAVGFMFYHDNLTYNICGILLLVFANILDCVDGQLARLTGIKSAIGRILDGFAGDIWFASIYIGFALRLSHDYGTDWFFALAVLSGLSHLVQANITDYYKTLHLYFISKDKGSEFQSLEQVEAKHKEMKYGINKFFYFLYRWYTCLLYTSDAADDLI
;
A
#
# COMPACT_ATOMS: atom_id res chain seq x y z
N MET A 1 -19.52 15.54 20.22
CA MET A 1 -18.66 14.50 19.60
C MET A 1 -18.36 13.48 20.69
N SER A 2 -18.72 12.23 20.49
CA SER A 2 -18.46 11.16 21.48
C SER A 2 -16.96 10.90 21.59
N GLU A 3 -16.51 10.23 22.65
CA GLU A 3 -15.10 9.83 22.82
C GLU A 3 -14.68 8.86 21.69
N LEU A 4 -15.62 8.02 21.25
CA LEU A 4 -15.45 7.11 20.13
C LEU A 4 -15.20 7.85 18.81
N ASP A 5 -15.92 8.97 18.57
CA ASP A 5 -15.73 9.77 17.36
C ASP A 5 -14.34 10.40 17.32
N LYS A 6 -13.86 10.90 18.47
CA LYS A 6 -12.51 11.46 18.58
C LYS A 6 -11.44 10.41 18.33
N GLU A 7 -11.61 9.20 18.88
CA GLU A 7 -10.69 8.07 18.66
C GLU A 7 -10.68 7.63 17.20
N TYR A 8 -11.86 7.62 16.56
CA TYR A 8 -11.97 7.32 15.13
C TYR A 8 -11.24 8.37 14.27
N GLU A 9 -11.50 9.65 14.51
CA GLU A 9 -10.80 10.73 13.78
C GLU A 9 -9.28 10.69 13.97
N ALA A 10 -8.80 10.41 15.18
CA ALA A 10 -7.37 10.23 15.47
C ALA A 10 -6.76 9.02 14.74
N SER A 11 -7.58 8.03 14.37
CA SER A 11 -7.14 6.86 13.61
C SER A 11 -7.01 7.11 12.10
N LEU A 12 -7.55 8.21 11.58
CA LEU A 12 -7.48 8.56 10.16
C LEU A 12 -6.16 9.29 9.83
N LYS A 13 -5.65 9.10 8.62
CA LYS A 13 -4.45 9.81 8.13
C LYS A 13 -4.81 11.26 7.81
N SER A 14 -5.84 11.47 7.02
CA SER A 14 -6.42 12.79 6.71
C SER A 14 -7.80 12.61 6.09
N ILE A 15 -8.78 13.40 6.58
CA ILE A 15 -10.14 13.38 6.06
C ILE A 15 -10.19 13.91 4.60
N GLU A 16 -9.27 14.78 4.24
CA GLU A 16 -9.29 15.50 2.96
C GLU A 16 -8.71 14.70 1.80
N THR A 17 -7.79 13.78 2.08
CA THR A 17 -7.12 12.97 1.04
C THR A 17 -7.70 11.56 0.88
N GLU A 18 -8.65 11.17 1.75
CA GLU A 18 -9.28 9.85 1.67
C GLU A 18 -10.44 9.81 0.67
N ASN A 19 -10.53 8.72 -0.09
CA ASN A 19 -11.64 8.49 -1.01
C ASN A 19 -12.96 8.32 -0.26
N LYS A 20 -14.09 8.63 -0.90
CA LYS A 20 -15.42 8.48 -0.31
C LYS A 20 -15.72 7.03 0.10
N ILE A 21 -15.29 6.05 -0.71
CA ILE A 21 -15.48 4.62 -0.41
C ILE A 21 -14.67 4.22 0.82
N ASP A 22 -13.44 4.69 0.93
CA ASP A 22 -12.58 4.42 2.10
C ASP A 22 -13.25 4.93 3.37
N ARG A 23 -13.76 6.15 3.36
CA ARG A 23 -14.43 6.77 4.52
C ARG A 23 -15.72 6.08 4.93
N ILE A 24 -16.52 5.58 3.97
CA ILE A 24 -17.84 5.00 4.24
C ILE A 24 -17.73 3.51 4.57
N PHE A 25 -16.81 2.78 3.93
CA PHE A 25 -16.76 1.34 4.03
C PHE A 25 -15.48 0.84 4.71
N TYR A 26 -14.30 1.09 4.12
CA TYR A 26 -13.06 0.48 4.60
C TYR A 26 -12.62 1.00 5.97
N ARG A 27 -12.61 2.31 6.18
CA ARG A 27 -12.14 2.93 7.42
C ARG A 27 -12.99 2.60 8.65
N PRO A 28 -14.35 2.63 8.60
CA PRO A 28 -15.17 2.25 9.75
C PRO A 28 -15.02 0.78 10.15
N ILE A 29 -14.87 -0.12 9.16
CA ILE A 29 -14.64 -1.56 9.41
C ILE A 29 -13.24 -1.74 10.00
N GLY A 30 -12.22 -1.15 9.35
CA GLY A 30 -10.84 -1.20 9.80
C GLY A 30 -10.67 -0.69 11.22
N PHE A 31 -11.30 0.43 11.57
CA PHE A 31 -11.26 0.99 12.93
C PHE A 31 -11.81 0.04 13.99
N ARG A 32 -12.95 -0.60 13.72
CA ARG A 32 -13.53 -1.56 14.67
C ARG A 32 -12.59 -2.72 14.92
N ILE A 33 -11.98 -3.27 13.86
CA ILE A 33 -11.02 -4.38 13.96
C ILE A 33 -9.75 -3.90 14.67
N ALA A 34 -9.17 -2.76 14.28
CA ALA A 34 -7.97 -2.21 14.90
C ALA A 34 -8.16 -1.96 16.40
N ARG A 35 -9.34 -1.45 16.79
CA ARG A 35 -9.69 -1.25 18.20
C ARG A 35 -9.80 -2.57 18.97
N MET A 36 -10.36 -3.61 18.38
CA MET A 36 -10.41 -4.96 18.99
C MET A 36 -9.01 -5.57 19.15
N LEU A 37 -8.11 -5.30 18.21
CA LEU A 37 -6.74 -5.81 18.24
C LEU A 37 -5.81 -5.00 19.16
N ARG A 38 -6.21 -3.80 19.57
CA ARG A 38 -5.46 -2.98 20.49
C ARG A 38 -5.30 -3.70 21.83
N GLY A 39 -4.05 -3.93 22.22
CA GLY A 39 -3.72 -4.63 23.49
C GLY A 39 -3.62 -6.16 23.38
N THR A 40 -3.85 -6.76 22.21
CA THR A 40 -3.70 -8.21 22.00
C THR A 40 -2.27 -8.66 21.72
N GLY A 41 -1.31 -7.73 21.60
CA GLY A 41 0.07 -8.04 21.20
C GLY A 41 0.26 -8.18 19.67
N ILE A 42 -0.80 -8.10 18.88
CA ILE A 42 -0.73 -8.09 17.41
C ILE A 42 -0.19 -6.73 16.97
N THR A 43 0.87 -6.74 16.18
CA THR A 43 1.50 -5.52 15.68
C THR A 43 0.95 -5.12 14.31
N PRO A 44 0.98 -3.83 13.93
CA PRO A 44 0.60 -3.39 12.60
C PRO A 44 1.32 -4.17 11.49
N ASN A 45 2.65 -4.37 11.61
CA ASN A 45 3.45 -5.10 10.63
C ASN A 45 2.98 -6.54 10.41
N MET A 46 2.46 -7.22 11.45
CA MET A 46 1.90 -8.57 11.29
C MET A 46 0.67 -8.55 10.40
N ILE A 47 -0.18 -7.52 10.55
CA ILE A 47 -1.39 -7.37 9.74
C ILE A 47 -1.02 -7.04 8.28
N THR A 48 -0.04 -6.14 8.06
CA THR A 48 0.47 -5.85 6.72
C THR A 48 1.00 -7.11 6.04
N VAL A 49 1.76 -7.96 6.75
CA VAL A 49 2.25 -9.23 6.19
C VAL A 49 1.09 -10.16 5.83
N ILE A 50 0.07 -10.26 6.69
CA ILE A 50 -1.13 -11.07 6.39
C ILE A 50 -1.86 -10.51 5.17
N SER A 51 -2.01 -9.18 5.05
CA SER A 51 -2.67 -8.53 3.90
C SER A 51 -1.92 -8.82 2.60
N ILE A 52 -0.58 -8.85 2.62
CA ILE A 52 0.25 -9.21 1.47
C ILE A 52 -0.08 -10.64 0.99
N PHE A 53 -0.12 -11.61 1.89
CA PHE A 53 -0.44 -13.01 1.52
C PHE A 53 -1.87 -13.15 1.02
N VAL A 54 -2.84 -12.51 1.68
CA VAL A 54 -4.25 -12.52 1.25
C VAL A 54 -4.41 -11.89 -0.13
N GLY A 55 -3.78 -10.73 -0.37
CA GLY A 55 -3.82 -10.04 -1.66
C GLY A 55 -3.08 -10.80 -2.76
N ALA A 56 -1.94 -11.43 -2.44
CA ALA A 56 -1.25 -12.29 -3.41
C ALA A 56 -2.08 -13.52 -3.80
N ALA A 57 -2.89 -14.09 -2.90
CA ALA A 57 -3.79 -15.19 -3.22
C ALA A 57 -4.88 -14.82 -4.23
N VAL A 58 -5.19 -13.52 -4.41
CA VAL A 58 -6.16 -13.04 -5.41
C VAL A 58 -5.74 -13.42 -6.82
N GLY A 59 -4.44 -13.28 -7.15
CA GLY A 59 -3.93 -13.67 -8.47
C GLY A 59 -4.13 -15.15 -8.77
N PHE A 60 -3.94 -16.01 -7.76
CA PHE A 60 -4.24 -17.44 -7.89
C PHE A 60 -5.73 -17.69 -8.14
N MET A 61 -6.63 -16.95 -7.48
CA MET A 61 -8.08 -17.07 -7.74
C MET A 61 -8.42 -16.66 -9.17
N PHE A 62 -7.85 -15.58 -9.69
CA PHE A 62 -8.12 -15.08 -11.04
C PHE A 62 -7.44 -15.89 -12.15
N TYR A 63 -6.48 -16.76 -11.83
CA TYR A 63 -5.94 -17.74 -12.75
C TYR A 63 -7.01 -18.70 -13.25
N HIS A 64 -7.96 -19.12 -12.40
CA HIS A 64 -9.02 -20.06 -12.77
C HIS A 64 -10.16 -19.39 -13.55
N ASP A 65 -10.52 -19.97 -14.70
CA ASP A 65 -11.70 -19.53 -15.48
C ASP A 65 -12.99 -20.08 -14.87
N ASN A 66 -13.32 -19.60 -13.69
CA ASN A 66 -14.52 -20.03 -13.00
C ASN A 66 -15.10 -18.87 -12.20
N LEU A 67 -16.42 -18.63 -12.35
CA LEU A 67 -17.10 -17.54 -11.67
C LEU A 67 -16.94 -17.59 -10.13
N THR A 68 -16.98 -18.76 -9.55
CA THR A 68 -16.83 -18.93 -8.09
C THR A 68 -15.45 -18.48 -7.61
N TYR A 69 -14.37 -18.91 -8.31
CA TYR A 69 -13.02 -18.46 -8.00
C TYR A 69 -12.87 -16.94 -8.18
N ASN A 70 -13.43 -16.38 -9.25
CA ASN A 70 -13.38 -14.94 -9.50
C ASN A 70 -14.11 -14.14 -8.39
N ILE A 71 -15.29 -14.61 -7.93
CA ILE A 71 -16.01 -14.00 -6.81
C ILE A 71 -15.18 -14.11 -5.52
N CYS A 72 -14.60 -15.28 -5.22
CA CYS A 72 -13.71 -15.45 -4.08
C CYS A 72 -12.50 -14.52 -4.16
N GLY A 73 -11.90 -14.34 -5.36
CA GLY A 73 -10.81 -13.41 -5.58
C GLY A 73 -11.20 -11.96 -5.26
N ILE A 74 -12.39 -11.51 -5.70
CA ILE A 74 -12.91 -10.17 -5.38
C ILE A 74 -13.10 -10.01 -3.87
N LEU A 75 -13.68 -11.01 -3.20
CA LEU A 75 -13.87 -10.96 -1.74
C LEU A 75 -12.54 -10.92 -0.98
N LEU A 76 -11.55 -11.71 -1.42
CA LEU A 76 -10.20 -11.67 -0.87
C LEU A 76 -9.53 -10.30 -1.08
N LEU A 77 -9.71 -9.68 -2.25
CA LEU A 77 -9.17 -8.35 -2.52
C LEU A 77 -9.79 -7.28 -1.61
N VAL A 78 -11.12 -7.33 -1.43
CA VAL A 78 -11.82 -6.46 -0.48
C VAL A 78 -11.29 -6.68 0.94
N PHE A 79 -11.09 -7.93 1.34
CA PHE A 79 -10.55 -8.27 2.65
C PHE A 79 -9.10 -7.80 2.84
N ALA A 80 -8.24 -7.95 1.82
CA ALA A 80 -6.88 -7.42 1.84
C ALA A 80 -6.87 -5.90 2.05
N ASN A 81 -7.74 -5.15 1.35
CA ASN A 81 -7.90 -3.71 1.54
C ASN A 81 -8.40 -3.33 2.95
N ILE A 82 -9.28 -4.15 3.55
CA ILE A 82 -9.69 -3.96 4.95
C ILE A 82 -8.49 -4.13 5.88
N LEU A 83 -7.68 -5.18 5.70
CA LEU A 83 -6.48 -5.42 6.52
C LEU A 83 -5.46 -4.29 6.40
N ASP A 84 -5.25 -3.74 5.21
CA ASP A 84 -4.41 -2.57 4.96
C ASP A 84 -4.92 -1.34 5.74
N CYS A 85 -6.24 -1.11 5.74
CA CYS A 85 -6.84 -0.07 6.59
C CYS A 85 -6.62 -0.34 8.09
N VAL A 86 -6.69 -1.60 8.51
CA VAL A 86 -6.52 -2.02 9.91
C VAL A 86 -5.11 -1.73 10.40
N ASP A 87 -4.06 -2.09 9.64
CA ASP A 87 -2.67 -1.91 10.08
C ASP A 87 -2.32 -0.43 10.27
N GLY A 88 -2.70 0.43 9.32
CA GLY A 88 -2.49 1.86 9.43
C GLY A 88 -3.27 2.50 10.58
N GLN A 89 -4.52 2.07 10.83
CA GLN A 89 -5.31 2.56 11.96
C GLN A 89 -4.78 2.03 13.29
N LEU A 90 -4.38 0.75 13.35
CA LEU A 90 -3.77 0.15 14.54
C LEU A 90 -2.45 0.86 14.88
N ALA A 91 -1.61 1.16 13.87
CA ALA A 91 -0.37 1.91 14.08
C ALA A 91 -0.61 3.29 14.72
N ARG A 92 -1.67 3.98 14.28
CA ARG A 92 -2.05 5.30 14.86
C ARG A 92 -2.63 5.17 16.25
N LEU A 93 -3.49 4.18 16.50
CA LEU A 93 -4.13 3.95 17.80
C LEU A 93 -3.15 3.48 18.88
N THR A 94 -2.11 2.74 18.49
CA THR A 94 -1.11 2.19 19.44
C THR A 94 0.15 3.05 19.53
N GLY A 95 0.37 3.97 18.59
CA GLY A 95 1.61 4.72 18.45
C GLY A 95 2.80 3.88 17.95
N ILE A 96 2.58 2.60 17.62
CA ILE A 96 3.63 1.69 17.14
C ILE A 96 3.84 1.96 15.64
N LYS A 97 4.87 2.76 15.34
CA LYS A 97 5.28 3.07 13.97
C LYS A 97 6.67 2.50 13.72
N SER A 98 6.87 1.79 12.61
CA SER A 98 8.19 1.31 12.19
C SER A 98 8.49 1.73 10.75
N ALA A 99 9.78 2.00 10.46
CA ALA A 99 10.21 2.29 9.09
C ALA A 99 9.96 1.10 8.15
N ILE A 100 10.14 -0.12 8.66
CA ILE A 100 9.87 -1.35 7.91
C ILE A 100 8.37 -1.48 7.61
N GLY A 101 7.50 -1.20 8.58
CA GLY A 101 6.05 -1.24 8.38
C GLY A 101 5.58 -0.31 7.27
N ARG A 102 6.11 0.91 7.23
CA ARG A 102 5.81 1.88 6.17
C ARG A 102 6.26 1.39 4.78
N ILE A 103 7.41 0.73 4.71
CA ILE A 103 7.92 0.17 3.45
C ILE A 103 7.05 -1.01 3.02
N LEU A 104 6.69 -1.92 3.95
CA LEU A 104 5.83 -3.06 3.66
C LEU A 104 4.43 -2.62 3.20
N ASP A 105 3.85 -1.63 3.87
CA ASP A 105 2.57 -1.01 3.51
C ASP A 105 2.61 -0.45 2.08
N GLY A 106 3.65 0.31 1.73
CA GLY A 106 3.83 0.83 0.37
C GLY A 106 3.94 -0.25 -0.70
N PHE A 107 4.59 -1.38 -0.40
CA PHE A 107 4.74 -2.49 -1.36
C PHE A 107 3.57 -3.49 -1.36
N ALA A 108 2.71 -3.48 -0.35
CA ALA A 108 1.61 -4.45 -0.25
C ALA A 108 0.70 -4.40 -1.49
N GLY A 109 0.24 -3.21 -1.86
CA GLY A 109 -0.58 -2.99 -3.06
C GLY A 109 0.11 -3.44 -4.34
N ASP A 110 1.40 -3.13 -4.51
CA ASP A 110 2.17 -3.52 -5.70
C ASP A 110 2.25 -5.04 -5.85
N ILE A 111 2.46 -5.77 -4.74
CA ILE A 111 2.49 -7.24 -4.73
C ILE A 111 1.12 -7.83 -5.11
N TRP A 112 0.02 -7.25 -4.59
CA TRP A 112 -1.33 -7.72 -4.94
C TRP A 112 -1.60 -7.56 -6.43
N PHE A 113 -1.34 -6.38 -6.99
CA PHE A 113 -1.58 -6.11 -8.40
C PHE A 113 -0.64 -6.90 -9.31
N ALA A 114 0.63 -7.07 -8.94
CA ALA A 114 1.55 -7.94 -9.66
C ALA A 114 1.03 -9.38 -9.72
N SER A 115 0.55 -9.91 -8.60
CA SER A 115 -0.06 -11.26 -8.55
C SER A 115 -1.29 -11.37 -9.45
N ILE A 116 -2.16 -10.35 -9.46
CA ILE A 116 -3.37 -10.29 -10.31
C ILE A 116 -2.97 -10.28 -11.79
N TYR A 117 -2.03 -9.42 -12.20
CA TYR A 117 -1.57 -9.35 -13.58
C TYR A 117 -0.93 -10.65 -14.06
N ILE A 118 -0.12 -11.29 -13.19
CA ILE A 118 0.47 -12.60 -13.47
C ILE A 118 -0.63 -13.67 -13.61
N GLY A 119 -1.60 -13.69 -12.70
CA GLY A 119 -2.74 -14.62 -12.74
C GLY A 119 -3.52 -14.53 -14.05
N PHE A 120 -3.86 -13.31 -14.48
CA PHE A 120 -4.52 -13.08 -15.77
C PHE A 120 -3.64 -13.44 -16.96
N ALA A 121 -2.34 -13.11 -16.94
CA ALA A 121 -1.44 -13.44 -18.03
C ALA A 121 -1.31 -14.95 -18.22
N LEU A 122 -1.15 -15.70 -17.13
CA LEU A 122 -1.08 -17.16 -17.13
C LEU A 122 -2.37 -17.78 -17.70
N ARG A 123 -3.54 -17.30 -17.23
CA ARG A 123 -4.83 -17.77 -17.72
C ARG A 123 -5.00 -17.51 -19.22
N LEU A 124 -4.82 -16.26 -19.65
CA LEU A 124 -5.02 -15.86 -21.04
C LEU A 124 -4.00 -16.52 -21.98
N SER A 125 -2.75 -16.67 -21.52
CA SER A 125 -1.72 -17.41 -22.29
C SER A 125 -2.12 -18.87 -22.50
N HIS A 126 -2.66 -19.50 -21.46
CA HIS A 126 -3.17 -20.89 -21.55
C HIS A 126 -4.38 -20.98 -22.50
N ASP A 127 -5.35 -20.07 -22.38
CA ASP A 127 -6.62 -20.12 -23.14
C ASP A 127 -6.43 -19.80 -24.63
N TYR A 128 -5.53 -18.86 -24.94
CA TYR A 128 -5.29 -18.40 -26.31
C TYR A 128 -4.01 -18.95 -26.95
N GLY A 129 -3.18 -19.70 -26.23
CA GLY A 129 -1.95 -20.33 -26.73
C GLY A 129 -0.87 -19.32 -27.16
N THR A 130 -0.81 -18.14 -26.54
CA THR A 130 0.15 -17.08 -26.90
C THR A 130 0.73 -16.39 -25.66
N ASP A 131 2.04 -16.14 -25.68
CA ASP A 131 2.78 -15.52 -24.56
C ASP A 131 2.72 -13.97 -24.58
N TRP A 132 2.04 -13.37 -25.57
CA TRP A 132 1.89 -11.93 -25.67
C TRP A 132 1.25 -11.29 -24.41
N PHE A 133 0.40 -12.04 -23.71
CA PHE A 133 -0.25 -11.58 -22.49
C PHE A 133 0.71 -11.28 -21.36
N PHE A 134 1.89 -11.91 -21.31
CA PHE A 134 2.93 -11.55 -20.35
C PHE A 134 3.52 -10.17 -20.63
N ALA A 135 3.70 -9.79 -21.88
CA ALA A 135 4.13 -8.45 -22.25
C ALA A 135 3.08 -7.40 -21.81
N LEU A 136 1.79 -7.68 -22.02
CA LEU A 136 0.71 -6.81 -21.54
C LEU A 136 0.67 -6.73 -20.00
N ALA A 137 0.89 -7.83 -19.29
CA ALA A 137 0.95 -7.84 -17.82
C ALA A 137 2.11 -6.97 -17.30
N VAL A 138 3.29 -7.09 -17.91
CA VAL A 138 4.45 -6.26 -17.56
C VAL A 138 4.16 -4.77 -17.82
N LEU A 139 3.60 -4.44 -18.99
CA LEU A 139 3.26 -3.07 -19.34
C LEU A 139 2.20 -2.48 -18.38
N SER A 140 1.17 -3.28 -18.04
CA SER A 140 0.14 -2.90 -17.10
C SER A 140 0.70 -2.69 -15.70
N GLY A 141 1.58 -3.58 -15.24
CA GLY A 141 2.28 -3.46 -13.96
C GLY A 141 3.13 -2.20 -13.88
N LEU A 142 3.94 -1.91 -14.91
CA LEU A 142 4.73 -0.68 -14.97
C LEU A 142 3.85 0.57 -14.97
N SER A 143 2.77 0.58 -15.75
CA SER A 143 1.80 1.68 -15.78
C SER A 143 1.16 1.88 -14.41
N HIS A 144 0.78 0.80 -13.72
CA HIS A 144 0.21 0.85 -12.38
C HIS A 144 1.19 1.45 -11.36
N LEU A 145 2.45 1.00 -11.36
CA LEU A 145 3.50 1.54 -10.49
C LEU A 145 3.67 3.05 -10.68
N VAL A 146 3.74 3.52 -11.92
CA VAL A 146 3.85 4.95 -12.22
C VAL A 146 2.63 5.72 -11.71
N GLN A 147 1.41 5.23 -11.97
CA GLN A 147 0.18 5.89 -11.52
C GLN A 147 0.06 5.93 -10.00
N ALA A 148 0.42 4.85 -9.31
CA ALA A 148 0.40 4.77 -7.86
C ALA A 148 1.37 5.80 -7.25
N ASN A 149 2.61 5.84 -7.77
CA ASN A 149 3.62 6.79 -7.31
C ASN A 149 3.22 8.25 -7.52
N ILE A 150 2.70 8.60 -8.71
CA ILE A 150 2.21 9.95 -8.99
C ILE A 150 1.07 10.32 -8.04
N THR A 151 0.14 9.40 -7.82
CA THR A 151 -1.01 9.64 -6.92
C THR A 151 -0.54 9.90 -5.48
N ASP A 152 0.43 9.11 -4.99
CA ASP A 152 0.98 9.26 -3.64
C ASP A 152 1.77 10.57 -3.49
N TYR A 153 2.51 10.96 -4.52
CA TYR A 153 3.21 12.24 -4.58
C TYR A 153 2.22 13.40 -4.43
N TYR A 154 1.20 13.48 -5.28
CA TYR A 154 0.22 14.56 -5.22
C TYR A 154 -0.59 14.58 -3.91
N LYS A 155 -0.95 13.42 -3.36
CA LYS A 155 -1.59 13.34 -2.04
C LYS A 155 -0.70 13.91 -0.94
N THR A 156 0.58 13.58 -0.96
CA THR A 156 1.53 14.02 0.06
C THR A 156 1.85 15.52 -0.09
N LEU A 157 1.99 16.00 -1.33
CA LEU A 157 2.17 17.42 -1.63
C LEU A 157 0.95 18.23 -1.16
N HIS A 158 -0.26 17.75 -1.43
CA HIS A 158 -1.49 18.38 -0.96
C HIS A 158 -1.55 18.49 0.57
N LEU A 159 -1.18 17.41 1.28
CA LEU A 159 -1.09 17.40 2.74
C LEU A 159 -0.05 18.37 3.28
N TYR A 160 1.09 18.55 2.59
CA TYR A 160 2.11 19.51 2.98
C TYR A 160 1.60 20.94 2.93
N PHE A 161 0.81 21.31 1.91
CA PHE A 161 0.23 22.64 1.79
C PHE A 161 -0.88 22.92 2.81
N ILE A 162 -1.66 21.91 3.21
CA ILE A 162 -2.77 22.08 4.17
C ILE A 162 -2.27 22.05 5.61
N SER A 163 -1.29 21.21 5.93
CA SER A 163 -0.80 21.03 7.29
C SER A 163 0.67 20.64 7.27
N LYS A 164 1.55 21.59 7.63
CA LYS A 164 3.00 21.36 7.71
C LYS A 164 3.36 20.20 8.66
N ASP A 165 2.58 19.97 9.72
CA ASP A 165 2.81 18.89 10.67
C ASP A 165 2.50 17.51 10.08
N LYS A 166 1.52 17.40 9.19
CA LYS A 166 1.14 16.14 8.51
C LYS A 166 2.01 15.84 7.30
N GLY A 167 2.66 16.85 6.70
CA GLY A 167 3.64 16.71 5.63
C GLY A 167 5.05 16.34 6.09
N SER A 168 5.32 16.30 7.40
CA SER A 168 6.63 15.96 7.97
C SER A 168 7.06 14.49 7.78
N GLU A 169 6.22 13.67 7.16
CA GLU A 169 6.58 12.31 6.74
C GLU A 169 7.49 12.27 5.50
N PHE A 170 7.71 13.40 4.83
CA PHE A 170 8.67 13.53 3.74
C PHE A 170 10.10 13.38 4.27
N GLN A 171 10.69 12.21 4.06
CA GLN A 171 12.14 12.07 4.21
C GLN A 171 12.77 12.50 2.88
N SER A 172 13.68 13.49 2.93
CA SER A 172 14.42 13.87 1.73
C SER A 172 15.27 12.69 1.24
N LEU A 173 15.53 12.63 -0.07
CA LEU A 173 16.39 11.60 -0.68
C LEU A 173 17.72 11.50 0.06
N GLU A 174 18.29 12.65 0.45
CA GLU A 174 19.54 12.74 1.21
C GLU A 174 19.45 12.04 2.57
N GLN A 175 18.34 12.19 3.29
CA GLN A 175 18.12 11.54 4.58
C GLN A 175 17.96 10.02 4.44
N VAL A 176 17.30 9.56 3.37
CA VAL A 176 17.15 8.13 3.06
C VAL A 176 18.50 7.53 2.67
N GLU A 177 19.30 8.24 1.86
CA GLU A 177 20.63 7.81 1.47
C GLU A 177 21.60 7.75 2.65
N ALA A 178 21.58 8.74 3.53
CA ALA A 178 22.40 8.76 4.74
C ALA A 178 22.10 7.55 5.63
N LYS A 179 20.83 7.29 5.88
CA LYS A 179 20.40 6.11 6.67
C LYS A 179 20.77 4.79 6.00
N HIS A 180 20.62 4.68 4.68
CA HIS A 180 21.02 3.47 3.95
C HIS A 180 22.54 3.21 4.05
N LYS A 181 23.37 4.25 4.02
CA LYS A 181 24.84 4.13 4.16
C LYS A 181 25.25 3.70 5.56
N GLU A 182 24.56 4.14 6.60
CA GLU A 182 24.85 3.80 7.99
C GLU A 182 24.42 2.38 8.39
N MET A 183 23.53 1.75 7.62
CA MET A 183 23.02 0.42 7.95
C MET A 183 24.00 -0.70 7.61
N LYS A 184 24.18 -1.61 8.58
CA LYS A 184 24.90 -2.88 8.36
C LYS A 184 24.11 -3.78 7.41
N TYR A 185 24.81 -4.68 6.69
CA TYR A 185 24.19 -5.66 5.81
C TYR A 185 23.11 -6.47 6.54
N GLY A 186 21.93 -6.59 5.93
CA GLY A 186 20.79 -7.32 6.48
C GLY A 186 19.47 -7.00 5.73
N ILE A 187 18.41 -7.67 6.13
CA ILE A 187 17.06 -7.50 5.57
C ILE A 187 16.63 -6.02 5.58
N ASN A 188 16.96 -5.28 6.64
CA ASN A 188 16.64 -3.86 6.76
C ASN A 188 17.32 -3.01 5.68
N LYS A 189 18.57 -3.32 5.33
CA LYS A 189 19.31 -2.61 4.26
C LYS A 189 18.69 -2.85 2.90
N PHE A 190 18.19 -4.06 2.64
CA PHE A 190 17.46 -4.39 1.42
C PHE A 190 16.16 -3.58 1.30
N PHE A 191 15.36 -3.49 2.39
CA PHE A 191 14.15 -2.66 2.38
C PHE A 191 14.46 -1.17 2.20
N TYR A 192 15.52 -0.66 2.82
CA TYR A 192 15.94 0.73 2.60
C TYR A 192 16.48 0.99 1.19
N PHE A 193 17.09 0.00 0.54
CA PHE A 193 17.45 0.07 -0.88
C PHE A 193 16.20 0.20 -1.76
N LEU A 194 15.17 -0.60 -1.52
CA LEU A 194 13.88 -0.49 -2.21
C LEU A 194 13.21 0.87 -1.95
N TYR A 195 13.22 1.32 -0.69
CA TYR A 195 12.66 2.63 -0.31
C TYR A 195 13.40 3.79 -0.98
N ARG A 196 14.72 3.71 -1.08
CA ARG A 196 15.52 4.68 -1.84
C ARG A 196 15.10 4.74 -3.31
N TRP A 197 14.89 3.58 -3.92
CA TRP A 197 14.45 3.49 -5.31
C TRP A 197 13.06 4.12 -5.50
N TYR A 198 12.15 3.82 -4.61
CA TYR A 198 10.83 4.43 -4.53
C TYR A 198 10.90 5.95 -4.35
N THR A 199 11.71 6.44 -3.43
CA THR A 199 11.91 7.88 -3.19
C THR A 199 12.56 8.55 -4.39
N CYS A 200 13.50 7.90 -5.06
CA CYS A 200 14.14 8.41 -6.29
C CYS A 200 13.11 8.60 -7.42
N LEU A 201 12.19 7.65 -7.59
CA LEU A 201 11.09 7.77 -8.58
C LEU A 201 10.16 8.95 -8.26
N LEU A 202 9.89 9.23 -6.98
CA LEU A 202 9.11 10.38 -6.54
C LEU A 202 9.83 11.71 -6.90
N TYR A 203 11.13 11.79 -6.65
CA TYR A 203 11.92 13.01 -6.94
C TYR A 203 12.18 13.24 -8.43
N THR A 204 12.18 12.20 -9.27
CA THR A 204 12.28 12.39 -10.74
C THR A 204 11.00 13.02 -11.31
N SER A 205 9.85 12.86 -10.66
CA SER A 205 8.62 13.59 -11.03
C SER A 205 8.67 15.07 -10.60
N ASP A 206 9.34 15.38 -9.49
CA ASP A 206 9.53 16.75 -9.01
C ASP A 206 10.45 17.56 -9.95
N ALA A 207 11.50 16.95 -10.48
CA ALA A 207 12.39 17.59 -11.47
C ALA A 207 11.70 17.85 -12.83
N ALA A 208 10.56 17.22 -13.12
CA ALA A 208 9.77 17.50 -14.31
C ALA A 208 8.87 18.74 -14.14
N ASP A 209 8.46 19.06 -12.91
CA ASP A 209 7.65 20.24 -12.62
C ASP A 209 8.50 21.54 -12.58
N ASP A 210 9.81 21.44 -12.34
CA ASP A 210 10.76 22.59 -12.46
C ASP A 210 11.06 22.97 -13.92
N LEU A 211 10.54 22.21 -14.89
CA LEU A 211 10.72 22.42 -16.34
C LEU A 211 9.46 22.99 -17.03
N ILE A 212 8.36 23.26 -16.30
CA ILE A 212 7.12 23.89 -16.79
C ILE A 212 6.94 25.26 -16.12
#